data_070a8a4eec6c681c4ca2ba72886ef33c
#
_entry.id   070a8a4eec6c681c4ca2ba72886ef33c
#
_cell.length_a   1.000
_cell.length_b   1.000
_cell.length_c   1.000
_cell.angle_alpha   90.00
_cell.angle_beta   90.00
_cell.angle_gamma   90.00
#
_symmetry.space_group_name_H-M   'P 1'
#
loop_
_entity.id
_entity.type
_entity.pdbx_description
1 polymer ?
#
loop_
_entity_poly.entity_id
_entity_poly.type
_entity_poly.pdbx_seq_one_letter_code
_entity_poly.pdbx_strand_id
1 'polypeptide(L)'
;MYIRNFLTLLRRYTTSSVLNIVGMAVAFAAVYLIAVQVNFDLSYNRVIKNSERIYRLEHPSWSEDGTWTYSWNRRIPAEMCAVCPEIESAGAIDVLGSPQYQDEYSVKRNSSIENFTISVGGAELSGLAVFPFEFIAGGIDEEFKANQGMIISETIAKRCNLNVGDRINYGRGAISQAQRVISGIYKDFPKPSTISNSEGY
;
A
#
# COMPACT_ATOMS: atom_id res chain seq x y z
N MET A 1 47.52 -8.97 30.12
CA MET A 1 47.83 -7.80 30.94
C MET A 1 46.74 -6.70 30.80
N TYR A 2 46.34 -6.31 29.64
CA TYR A 2 45.38 -5.22 29.40
C TYR A 2 43.96 -5.44 29.99
N ILE A 3 43.39 -6.63 29.88
CA ILE A 3 42.02 -6.93 30.39
C ILE A 3 41.96 -6.80 31.92
N ARG A 4 43.00 -7.24 32.64
CA ARG A 4 43.03 -7.15 34.10
C ARG A 4 43.14 -5.70 34.59
N ASN A 5 43.93 -4.88 33.90
CA ASN A 5 44.01 -3.44 34.20
C ASN A 5 42.68 -2.73 33.88
N PHE A 6 42.01 -3.08 32.79
CA PHE A 6 40.70 -2.56 32.44
C PHE A 6 39.66 -2.89 33.52
N LEU A 7 39.56 -4.12 33.96
CA LEU A 7 38.64 -4.53 35.01
C LEU A 7 38.93 -3.84 36.36
N THR A 8 40.23 -3.58 36.68
CA THR A 8 40.59 -2.85 37.88
C THR A 8 40.19 -1.38 37.80
N LEU A 9 40.32 -0.74 36.63
CA LEU A 9 39.84 0.63 36.39
C LEU A 9 38.33 0.73 36.48
N LEU A 10 37.61 -0.20 35.90
CA LEU A 10 36.12 -0.26 36.00
C LEU A 10 35.66 -0.34 37.46
N ARG A 11 36.32 -1.18 38.27
CA ARG A 11 35.97 -1.30 39.70
C ARG A 11 36.34 -0.06 40.51
N ARG A 12 37.39 0.65 40.15
CA ARG A 12 37.86 1.84 40.91
C ARG A 12 36.98 3.07 40.60
N TYR A 13 36.46 3.18 39.36
CA TYR A 13 35.63 4.30 38.89
C TYR A 13 34.26 3.82 38.41
N THR A 14 33.56 3.06 39.26
CA THR A 14 32.34 2.35 38.91
C THR A 14 31.26 3.28 38.37
N THR A 15 31.01 4.42 39.03
CA THR A 15 29.96 5.37 38.62
C THR A 15 30.22 5.95 37.23
N SER A 16 31.45 6.42 36.99
CA SER A 16 31.81 6.98 35.68
C SER A 16 31.80 5.92 34.59
N SER A 17 32.27 4.70 34.90
CA SER A 17 32.28 3.59 33.97
C SER A 17 30.86 3.15 33.59
N VAL A 18 29.96 3.03 34.56
CA VAL A 18 28.53 2.70 34.32
C VAL A 18 27.88 3.80 33.46
N LEU A 19 28.10 5.07 33.82
CA LEU A 19 27.50 6.18 33.07
C LEU A 19 27.96 6.19 31.60
N ASN A 20 29.29 5.95 31.38
CA ASN A 20 29.83 5.88 30.02
C ASN A 20 29.25 4.69 29.22
N ILE A 21 29.15 3.51 29.86
CA ILE A 21 28.57 2.32 29.21
C ILE A 21 27.09 2.55 28.86
N VAL A 22 26.31 3.10 29.80
CA VAL A 22 24.92 3.42 29.55
C VAL A 22 24.80 4.48 28.46
N GLY A 23 25.57 5.54 28.49
CA GLY A 23 25.59 6.57 27.46
C GLY A 23 25.91 6.02 26.07
N MET A 24 26.95 5.18 25.99
CA MET A 24 27.27 4.49 24.71
C MET A 24 26.14 3.56 24.27
N ALA A 25 25.54 2.79 25.16
CA ALA A 25 24.44 1.88 24.83
C ALA A 25 23.24 2.64 24.26
N VAL A 26 22.87 3.77 24.88
CA VAL A 26 21.79 4.64 24.38
C VAL A 26 22.15 5.23 23.01
N ALA A 27 23.39 5.71 22.84
CA ALA A 27 23.85 6.25 21.56
C ALA A 27 23.79 5.20 20.43
N PHE A 28 24.29 4.00 20.69
CA PHE A 28 24.22 2.90 19.71
C PHE A 28 22.78 2.48 19.41
N ALA A 29 21.91 2.43 20.42
CA ALA A 29 20.51 2.13 20.22
C ALA A 29 19.84 3.18 19.32
N ALA A 30 20.10 4.47 19.54
CA ALA A 30 19.58 5.54 18.71
C ALA A 30 20.07 5.44 17.26
N VAL A 31 21.38 5.22 17.05
CA VAL A 31 21.96 5.04 15.71
C VAL A 31 21.35 3.81 15.02
N TYR A 32 21.18 2.71 15.74
CA TYR A 32 20.57 1.50 15.20
C TYR A 32 19.12 1.74 14.74
N LEU A 33 18.29 2.42 15.56
CA LEU A 33 16.91 2.76 15.21
C LEU A 33 16.85 3.65 13.96
N ILE A 34 17.71 4.67 13.88
CA ILE A 34 17.80 5.53 12.70
C ILE A 34 18.21 4.71 11.47
N ALA A 35 19.20 3.84 11.59
CA ALA A 35 19.64 3.00 10.48
C ALA A 35 18.54 2.05 9.98
N VAL A 36 17.76 1.46 10.90
CA VAL A 36 16.60 0.63 10.56
C VAL A 36 15.54 1.45 9.82
N GLN A 37 15.21 2.65 10.31
CA GLN A 37 14.25 3.53 9.67
C GLN A 37 14.70 3.95 8.27
N VAL A 38 15.93 4.40 8.13
CA VAL A 38 16.51 4.78 6.83
C VAL A 38 16.50 3.60 5.85
N ASN A 39 16.88 2.40 6.32
CA ASN A 39 16.84 1.21 5.48
C ASN A 39 15.41 0.86 5.04
N PHE A 40 14.43 1.00 5.95
CA PHE A 40 13.02 0.81 5.63
C PHE A 40 12.55 1.81 4.55
N ASP A 41 12.83 3.10 4.73
CA ASP A 41 12.45 4.15 3.79
C ASP A 41 13.11 3.96 2.42
N LEU A 42 14.39 3.61 2.40
CA LEU A 42 15.13 3.32 1.17
C LEU A 42 14.67 2.03 0.46
N SER A 43 14.06 1.09 1.19
CA SER A 43 13.54 -0.15 0.63
C SER A 43 12.09 -0.02 0.13
N TYR A 44 11.45 1.13 0.38
CA TYR A 44 10.05 1.35 0.01
C TYR A 44 9.83 1.21 -1.51
N ASN A 45 8.82 0.45 -1.89
CA ASN A 45 8.48 0.10 -3.27
C ASN A 45 9.55 -0.69 -4.06
N ARG A 46 10.75 -0.96 -3.55
CA ARG A 46 11.79 -1.73 -4.27
C ARG A 46 11.39 -3.17 -4.55
N VAL A 47 10.41 -3.68 -3.81
CA VAL A 47 9.83 -5.03 -3.99
C VAL A 47 8.89 -5.12 -5.21
N ILE A 48 8.48 -3.97 -5.77
CA ILE A 48 7.68 -3.91 -6.98
C ILE A 48 8.61 -4.07 -8.18
N LYS A 49 8.30 -5.00 -9.07
CA LYS A 49 9.07 -5.23 -10.29
C LYS A 49 9.13 -3.97 -11.14
N ASN A 50 10.31 -3.59 -11.59
CA ASN A 50 10.59 -2.39 -12.38
C ASN A 50 10.24 -1.07 -11.63
N SER A 51 10.31 -1.08 -10.31
CA SER A 51 9.99 0.11 -9.49
C SER A 51 10.85 1.33 -9.83
N GLU A 52 12.07 1.12 -10.32
CA GLU A 52 12.98 2.17 -10.79
C GLU A 52 12.48 2.92 -12.05
N ARG A 53 11.47 2.37 -12.73
CA ARG A 53 10.82 2.97 -13.91
C ARG A 53 9.42 3.51 -13.62
N ILE A 54 8.94 3.36 -12.39
CA ILE A 54 7.63 3.82 -11.96
C ILE A 54 7.79 5.15 -11.23
N TYR A 55 7.15 6.18 -11.73
CA TYR A 55 7.20 7.53 -11.20
C TYR A 55 5.80 8.01 -10.83
N ARG A 56 5.71 8.72 -9.72
CA ARG A 56 4.51 9.45 -9.32
C ARG A 56 4.59 10.86 -9.89
N LEU A 57 3.57 11.26 -10.61
CA LEU A 57 3.47 12.60 -11.14
C LEU A 57 2.87 13.54 -10.08
N GLU A 58 3.57 14.60 -9.78
CA GLU A 58 3.16 15.64 -8.84
C GLU A 58 3.17 17.01 -9.51
N HIS A 59 2.36 17.92 -9.00
CA HIS A 59 2.37 19.33 -9.41
C HIS A 59 2.22 20.24 -8.19
N PRO A 60 2.63 21.51 -8.27
CA PRO A 60 2.37 22.47 -7.21
C PRO A 60 0.87 22.57 -6.92
N SER A 61 0.51 22.49 -5.65
CA SER A 61 -0.87 22.73 -5.23
C SER A 61 -1.30 24.15 -5.59
N TRP A 62 -2.60 24.30 -5.87
CA TRP A 62 -3.22 25.63 -6.06
C TRP A 62 -3.30 26.44 -4.75
N SER A 63 -2.98 25.82 -3.60
CA SER A 63 -2.87 26.50 -2.32
C SER A 63 -1.55 27.26 -2.24
N GLU A 64 -1.58 28.44 -1.62
CA GLU A 64 -0.42 29.34 -1.48
C GLU A 64 0.67 28.81 -0.53
N ASP A 65 0.46 27.64 0.07
CA ASP A 65 1.36 27.01 1.06
C ASP A 65 2.59 26.31 0.45
N GLY A 66 2.71 26.30 -0.88
CA GLY A 66 3.83 25.68 -1.59
C GLY A 66 3.84 24.15 -1.53
N THR A 67 2.76 23.51 -1.11
CA THR A 67 2.64 22.04 -1.11
C THR A 67 2.52 21.48 -2.52
N TRP A 68 3.01 20.26 -2.69
CA TRP A 68 2.84 19.49 -3.93
C TRP A 68 1.65 18.55 -3.78
N THR A 69 0.90 18.38 -4.87
CA THR A 69 -0.23 17.46 -4.93
C THR A 69 -0.08 16.48 -6.10
N TYR A 70 -0.66 15.32 -5.95
CA TYR A 70 -0.72 14.27 -6.97
C TYR A 70 -2.12 14.09 -7.58
N SER A 71 -3.04 14.99 -7.24
CA SER A 71 -4.41 14.95 -7.78
C SER A 71 -4.43 15.56 -9.18
N TRP A 72 -4.65 14.72 -10.18
CA TRP A 72 -4.69 15.11 -11.58
C TRP A 72 -6.06 14.85 -12.21
N ASN A 73 -6.35 15.63 -13.27
CA ASN A 73 -7.47 15.29 -14.13
C ASN A 73 -7.17 13.95 -14.84
N ARG A 74 -8.16 13.05 -14.90
CA ARG A 74 -8.00 11.70 -15.50
C ARG A 74 -7.55 11.71 -16.97
N ARG A 75 -7.69 12.83 -17.68
CA ARG A 75 -7.22 12.96 -19.07
C ARG A 75 -5.70 13.12 -19.17
N ILE A 76 -5.06 13.69 -18.15
CA ILE A 76 -3.63 14.05 -18.20
C ILE A 76 -2.72 12.84 -18.45
N PRO A 77 -2.89 11.68 -17.81
CA PRO A 77 -2.06 10.51 -18.10
C PRO A 77 -2.07 10.08 -19.58
N ALA A 78 -3.25 10.06 -20.19
CA ALA A 78 -3.39 9.68 -21.59
C ALA A 78 -2.75 10.72 -22.54
N GLU A 79 -2.93 12.01 -22.24
CA GLU A 79 -2.32 13.10 -23.01
C GLU A 79 -0.79 13.08 -22.90
N MET A 80 -0.25 12.77 -21.72
CA MET A 80 1.19 12.63 -21.52
C MET A 80 1.79 11.48 -22.36
N CYS A 81 1.15 10.32 -22.37
CA CYS A 81 1.59 9.21 -23.22
C CYS A 81 1.56 9.57 -24.72
N ALA A 82 0.61 10.41 -25.14
CA ALA A 82 0.51 10.84 -26.53
C ALA A 82 1.61 11.82 -26.94
N VAL A 83 2.11 12.63 -26.01
CA VAL A 83 3.12 13.68 -26.29
C VAL A 83 4.54 13.22 -25.99
N CYS A 84 4.72 12.33 -25.01
CA CYS A 84 6.03 11.85 -24.57
C CYS A 84 6.21 10.35 -24.91
N PRO A 85 6.88 10.01 -26.01
CA PRO A 85 7.09 8.62 -26.44
C PRO A 85 7.87 7.76 -25.44
N GLU A 86 8.60 8.37 -24.53
CA GLU A 86 9.36 7.71 -23.46
C GLU A 86 8.47 7.15 -22.36
N ILE A 87 7.21 7.61 -22.27
CA ILE A 87 6.22 7.13 -21.31
C ILE A 87 5.49 5.94 -21.89
N GLU A 88 5.80 4.74 -21.39
CA GLU A 88 5.19 3.49 -21.86
C GLU A 88 3.70 3.38 -21.45
N SER A 89 3.39 3.79 -20.24
CA SER A 89 2.03 3.77 -19.68
C SER A 89 1.89 4.81 -18.59
N ALA A 90 0.74 5.45 -18.52
CA ALA A 90 0.36 6.33 -17.42
C ALA A 90 -1.11 6.16 -17.11
N GLY A 91 -1.46 6.24 -15.83
CA GLY A 91 -2.85 6.12 -15.39
C GLY A 91 -3.00 6.44 -13.91
N ALA A 92 -4.23 6.58 -13.48
CA ALA A 92 -4.56 6.88 -12.10
C ALA A 92 -4.91 5.61 -11.33
N ILE A 93 -4.35 5.50 -10.13
CA ILE A 93 -4.76 4.56 -9.09
C ILE A 93 -4.94 5.36 -7.82
N ASP A 94 -6.13 5.28 -7.23
CA ASP A 94 -6.37 5.86 -5.92
C ASP A 94 -5.75 4.96 -4.85
N VAL A 95 -4.68 5.42 -4.24
CA VAL A 95 -4.05 4.73 -3.11
C VAL A 95 -4.75 5.22 -1.83
N LEU A 96 -5.81 4.55 -1.46
CA LEU A 96 -6.63 4.89 -0.29
C LEU A 96 -6.18 4.10 0.94
N GLY A 97 -4.94 4.28 1.38
CA GLY A 97 -4.44 3.66 2.61
C GLY A 97 -5.00 4.25 3.90
N SER A 98 -6.04 5.07 3.84
CA SER A 98 -6.59 5.76 4.99
C SER A 98 -7.81 5.04 5.57
N PRO A 99 -7.83 4.75 6.88
CA PRO A 99 -8.99 4.14 7.56
C PRO A 99 -10.30 4.93 7.44
N GLN A 100 -10.22 6.21 7.06
CA GLN A 100 -11.40 7.08 6.93
C GLN A 100 -12.19 6.86 5.63
N TYR A 101 -11.66 6.09 4.67
CA TYR A 101 -12.35 5.73 3.43
C TYR A 101 -12.77 4.25 3.41
N GLN A 102 -13.16 3.72 4.57
CA GLN A 102 -13.70 2.37 4.67
C GLN A 102 -15.18 2.38 4.40
N ASP A 103 -15.58 1.67 3.37
CA ASP A 103 -16.97 1.46 3.00
C ASP A 103 -17.47 0.11 3.52
N GLU A 104 -18.75 0.08 3.86
CA GLU A 104 -19.44 -1.15 4.25
C GLU A 104 -20.01 -1.85 3.01
N TYR A 105 -19.77 -3.14 2.97
CA TYR A 105 -20.29 -4.03 1.92
C TYR A 105 -21.01 -5.21 2.53
N SER A 106 -21.87 -5.82 1.76
CA SER A 106 -22.56 -7.05 2.14
C SER A 106 -22.52 -8.07 1.01
N VAL A 107 -22.41 -9.34 1.38
CA VAL A 107 -22.54 -10.49 0.48
C VAL A 107 -23.67 -11.39 0.97
N LYS A 108 -24.53 -11.83 0.04
CA LYS A 108 -25.59 -12.79 0.35
C LYS A 108 -25.05 -14.20 0.11
N ARG A 109 -25.03 -15.02 1.16
CA ARG A 109 -24.66 -16.43 1.10
C ARG A 109 -25.82 -17.29 1.59
N ASN A 110 -26.38 -18.10 0.70
CA ASN A 110 -27.56 -18.92 1.01
C ASN A 110 -28.67 -18.06 1.65
N SER A 111 -28.92 -18.25 2.95
CA SER A 111 -29.97 -17.54 3.70
C SER A 111 -29.43 -16.42 4.60
N SER A 112 -28.11 -16.21 4.65
CA SER A 112 -27.48 -15.21 5.50
C SER A 112 -26.89 -14.06 4.69
N ILE A 113 -26.85 -12.89 5.31
CA ILE A 113 -26.16 -11.71 4.79
C ILE A 113 -24.97 -11.46 5.70
N GLU A 114 -23.78 -11.48 5.13
CA GLU A 114 -22.55 -11.17 5.80
C GLU A 114 -22.14 -9.74 5.46
N ASN A 115 -21.88 -8.91 6.48
CA ASN A 115 -21.42 -7.54 6.30
C ASN A 115 -19.93 -7.48 6.62
N PHE A 116 -19.20 -6.70 5.84
CA PHE A 116 -17.77 -6.47 6.03
C PHE A 116 -17.39 -5.06 5.58
N THR A 117 -16.23 -4.61 6.02
CA THR A 117 -15.71 -3.29 5.70
C THR A 117 -14.39 -3.44 4.96
N ILE A 118 -14.30 -2.81 3.81
CA ILE A 118 -13.07 -2.72 3.01
C ILE A 118 -12.90 -1.30 2.47
N SER A 119 -11.67 -0.89 2.25
CA SER A 119 -11.38 0.31 1.47
C SER A 119 -11.38 -0.05 0.00
N VAL A 120 -12.05 0.74 -0.83
CA VAL A 120 -12.08 0.55 -2.27
C VAL A 120 -11.56 1.80 -2.94
N GLY A 121 -10.47 1.66 -3.69
CA GLY A 121 -9.90 2.69 -4.52
C GLY A 121 -10.41 2.61 -5.96
N GLY A 122 -10.45 3.74 -6.63
CA GLY A 122 -10.64 3.78 -8.08
C GLY A 122 -9.33 3.47 -8.80
N ALA A 123 -9.39 2.64 -9.83
CA ALA A 123 -8.24 2.39 -10.68
C ALA A 123 -8.64 2.46 -12.16
N GLU A 124 -7.83 3.14 -12.95
CA GLU A 124 -7.93 3.09 -14.40
C GLU A 124 -7.18 1.85 -14.92
N LEU A 125 -7.65 1.25 -16.01
CA LEU A 125 -6.98 0.09 -16.63
C LEU A 125 -5.52 0.39 -16.97
N SER A 126 -5.24 1.59 -17.45
CA SER A 126 -3.89 2.07 -17.73
C SER A 126 -3.04 2.19 -16.45
N GLY A 127 -3.63 2.62 -15.35
CA GLY A 127 -2.97 2.67 -14.03
C GLY A 127 -2.66 1.28 -13.49
N LEU A 128 -3.59 0.33 -13.63
CA LEU A 128 -3.35 -1.07 -13.25
C LEU A 128 -2.23 -1.71 -14.09
N ALA A 129 -2.05 -1.30 -15.35
CA ALA A 129 -0.99 -1.80 -16.22
C ALA A 129 0.42 -1.34 -15.76
N VAL A 130 0.51 -0.24 -15.00
CA VAL A 130 1.79 0.25 -14.44
C VAL A 130 2.32 -0.68 -13.36
N PHE A 131 1.42 -1.31 -12.59
CA PHE A 131 1.81 -2.20 -11.49
C PHE A 131 1.65 -3.67 -11.89
N PRO A 132 2.61 -4.53 -11.54
CA PRO A 132 2.57 -5.95 -11.89
C PRO A 132 1.63 -6.72 -10.95
N PHE A 133 0.32 -6.60 -11.14
CA PHE A 133 -0.66 -7.40 -10.42
C PHE A 133 -0.53 -8.87 -10.81
N GLU A 134 -0.15 -9.72 -9.86
CA GLU A 134 -0.11 -11.17 -10.01
C GLU A 134 -1.43 -11.76 -9.53
N PHE A 135 -2.29 -12.23 -10.43
CA PHE A 135 -3.57 -12.80 -10.07
C PHE A 135 -3.43 -14.25 -9.61
N ILE A 136 -4.04 -14.57 -8.47
CA ILE A 136 -4.17 -15.93 -7.92
C ILE A 136 -5.40 -16.60 -8.53
N ALA A 137 -6.48 -15.82 -8.73
CA ALA A 137 -7.72 -16.28 -9.33
C ALA A 137 -8.38 -15.12 -10.09
N GLY A 138 -9.08 -15.45 -11.19
CA GLY A 138 -9.71 -14.44 -12.04
C GLY A 138 -8.71 -13.49 -12.68
N GLY A 139 -9.11 -12.22 -12.85
CA GLY A 139 -8.28 -11.19 -13.47
C GLY A 139 -9.07 -9.94 -13.83
N ILE A 140 -8.53 -9.17 -14.77
CA ILE A 140 -9.20 -8.02 -15.37
C ILE A 140 -10.06 -8.53 -16.52
N ASP A 141 -11.29 -8.85 -16.23
CA ASP A 141 -12.30 -9.36 -17.18
C ASP A 141 -13.16 -8.25 -17.79
N GLU A 142 -14.16 -8.65 -18.59
CA GLU A 142 -15.07 -7.69 -19.22
C GLU A 142 -15.99 -7.00 -18.19
N GLU A 143 -16.32 -7.66 -17.07
CA GLU A 143 -17.11 -7.05 -16.00
C GLU A 143 -16.31 -5.95 -15.30
N PHE A 144 -15.02 -6.19 -15.07
CA PHE A 144 -14.11 -5.16 -14.55
C PHE A 144 -13.99 -3.98 -15.53
N LYS A 145 -13.79 -4.24 -16.81
CA LYS A 145 -13.70 -3.21 -17.85
C LYS A 145 -15.00 -2.41 -17.99
N ALA A 146 -16.16 -3.04 -17.77
CA ALA A 146 -17.46 -2.39 -17.75
C ALA A 146 -17.74 -1.59 -16.46
N ASN A 147 -16.75 -1.46 -15.55
CA ASN A 147 -16.89 -0.79 -14.26
C ASN A 147 -17.92 -1.44 -13.31
N GLN A 148 -18.16 -2.73 -13.46
CA GLN A 148 -19.02 -3.55 -12.62
C GLN A 148 -18.23 -4.56 -11.78
N GLY A 149 -17.00 -4.84 -12.18
CA GLY A 149 -16.07 -5.72 -11.48
C GLY A 149 -15.25 -5.01 -10.42
N MET A 150 -14.66 -5.81 -9.54
CA MET A 150 -13.72 -5.39 -8.51
C MET A 150 -12.60 -6.41 -8.39
N ILE A 151 -11.36 -5.97 -8.27
CA ILE A 151 -10.25 -6.83 -7.90
C ILE A 151 -9.89 -6.58 -6.44
N ILE A 152 -9.59 -7.64 -5.71
CA ILE A 152 -9.26 -7.58 -4.28
C ILE A 152 -7.96 -8.31 -3.99
N SER A 153 -7.30 -7.94 -2.90
CA SER A 153 -6.10 -8.63 -2.46
C SER A 153 -6.42 -10.00 -1.84
N GLU A 154 -5.42 -10.87 -1.81
CA GLU A 154 -5.49 -12.16 -1.14
C GLU A 154 -5.86 -12.01 0.34
N THR A 155 -5.32 -11.00 1.03
CA THR A 155 -5.66 -10.69 2.41
C THR A 155 -7.13 -10.37 2.59
N ILE A 156 -7.72 -9.54 1.73
CA ILE A 156 -9.17 -9.22 1.78
C ILE A 156 -10.00 -10.47 1.47
N ALA A 157 -9.65 -11.21 0.42
CA ALA A 157 -10.36 -12.41 0.04
C ALA A 157 -10.46 -13.41 1.19
N LYS A 158 -9.35 -13.65 1.90
CA LYS A 158 -9.30 -14.53 3.08
C LYS A 158 -10.08 -13.96 4.27
N ARG A 159 -9.89 -12.66 4.58
CA ARG A 159 -10.54 -12.01 5.72
C ARG A 159 -12.05 -11.99 5.61
N CYS A 160 -12.56 -11.71 4.41
CA CYS A 160 -13.99 -11.57 4.14
C CYS A 160 -14.58 -12.83 3.49
N ASN A 161 -13.78 -13.92 3.37
CA ASN A 161 -14.17 -15.18 2.74
C ASN A 161 -14.81 -14.98 1.36
N LEU A 162 -14.20 -14.13 0.51
CA LEU A 162 -14.69 -13.79 -0.83
C LEU A 162 -13.97 -14.60 -1.90
N ASN A 163 -14.71 -14.96 -2.95
CA ASN A 163 -14.19 -15.67 -4.11
C ASN A 163 -14.51 -14.92 -5.40
N VAL A 164 -13.81 -15.24 -6.47
CA VAL A 164 -14.12 -14.74 -7.80
C VAL A 164 -15.55 -15.16 -8.19
N GLY A 165 -16.33 -14.22 -8.71
CA GLY A 165 -17.74 -14.38 -9.04
C GLY A 165 -18.71 -14.02 -7.91
N ASP A 166 -18.23 -13.80 -6.69
CA ASP A 166 -19.10 -13.31 -5.61
C ASP A 166 -19.63 -11.93 -5.95
N ARG A 167 -20.93 -11.74 -5.69
CA ARG A 167 -21.60 -10.47 -5.87
C ARG A 167 -21.74 -9.76 -4.53
N ILE A 168 -21.13 -8.60 -4.44
CA ILE A 168 -21.15 -7.78 -3.24
C ILE A 168 -22.02 -6.53 -3.47
N ASN A 169 -22.73 -6.12 -2.44
CA ASN A 169 -23.54 -4.92 -2.46
C ASN A 169 -22.89 -3.84 -1.60
N TYR A 170 -22.92 -2.61 -2.07
CA TYR A 170 -22.51 -1.46 -1.30
C TYR A 170 -23.52 -1.18 -0.18
N GLY A 171 -23.04 -1.00 1.04
CA GLY A 171 -23.85 -0.74 2.23
C GLY A 171 -24.23 -1.99 3.03
N ARG A 172 -24.77 -1.76 4.23
CA ARG A 172 -25.30 -2.82 5.10
C ARG A 172 -26.66 -3.30 4.59
N GLY A 173 -26.79 -4.61 4.53
CA GLY A 173 -28.05 -5.22 4.15
C GLY A 173 -28.25 -5.39 2.65
N ALA A 174 -29.02 -6.36 2.27
CA ALA A 174 -29.09 -6.97 0.93
C ALA A 174 -29.63 -6.11 -0.22
N ILE A 175 -29.88 -4.84 -0.05
CA ILE A 175 -30.61 -4.04 -1.06
C ILE A 175 -29.85 -2.74 -1.36
N SER A 176 -28.70 -2.85 -1.99
CA SER A 176 -28.05 -1.71 -2.62
C SER A 176 -28.21 -1.81 -4.15
N GLN A 177 -28.46 -0.68 -4.80
CA GLN A 177 -28.51 -0.61 -6.27
C GLN A 177 -27.13 -0.71 -6.93
N ALA A 178 -26.05 -0.57 -6.16
CA ALA A 178 -24.67 -0.68 -6.65
C ALA A 178 -24.09 -2.05 -6.30
N GLN A 179 -24.35 -3.03 -7.15
CA GLN A 179 -23.74 -4.35 -7.04
C GLN A 179 -22.42 -4.39 -7.82
N ARG A 180 -21.39 -5.03 -7.22
CA ARG A 180 -20.14 -5.31 -7.88
C ARG A 180 -19.83 -6.81 -7.83
N VAL A 181 -19.11 -7.29 -8.83
CA VAL A 181 -18.67 -8.68 -8.92
C VAL A 181 -17.17 -8.73 -8.62
N ILE A 182 -16.73 -9.71 -7.82
CA ILE A 182 -15.30 -9.96 -7.62
C ILE A 182 -14.75 -10.60 -8.89
N SER A 183 -14.08 -9.81 -9.73
CA SER A 183 -13.49 -10.26 -10.99
C SER A 183 -12.16 -10.94 -10.82
N GLY A 184 -11.36 -10.51 -9.82
CA GLY A 184 -10.05 -11.08 -9.60
C GLY A 184 -9.55 -10.95 -8.17
N ILE A 185 -8.71 -11.90 -7.79
CA ILE A 185 -7.98 -11.90 -6.52
C ILE A 185 -6.50 -11.84 -6.85
N TYR A 186 -5.85 -10.75 -6.47
CA TYR A 186 -4.42 -10.59 -6.68
C TYR A 186 -3.63 -10.96 -5.42
N LYS A 187 -2.41 -11.45 -5.66
CA LYS A 187 -1.44 -11.76 -4.62
C LYS A 187 -1.01 -10.49 -3.90
N ASP A 188 -0.93 -10.55 -2.59
CA ASP A 188 -0.51 -9.44 -1.78
C ASP A 188 0.85 -8.88 -2.23
N PHE A 189 0.94 -7.56 -2.38
CA PHE A 189 2.21 -6.91 -2.62
C PHE A 189 3.11 -7.05 -1.40
N PRO A 190 4.38 -7.41 -1.60
CA PRO A 190 5.35 -7.43 -0.50
C PRO A 190 5.48 -6.05 0.14
N LYS A 191 5.74 -6.02 1.45
CA LYS A 191 5.96 -4.76 2.18
C LYS A 191 7.46 -4.45 2.26
N PRO A 192 7.85 -3.17 2.28
CA PRO A 192 7.03 -1.97 2.25
C PRO A 192 6.63 -1.58 0.81
N SER A 193 5.36 -1.26 0.61
CA SER A 193 4.81 -0.89 -0.70
C SER A 193 3.72 0.18 -0.56
N THR A 194 3.62 1.05 -1.56
CA THR A 194 2.54 2.03 -1.69
C THR A 194 1.19 1.35 -1.91
N ILE A 195 1.17 0.22 -2.64
CA ILE A 195 -0.06 -0.54 -2.84
C ILE A 195 -0.46 -1.20 -1.52
N SER A 196 -1.65 -0.94 -1.07
CA SER A 196 -2.19 -1.51 0.17
C SER A 196 -2.82 -2.87 -0.10
N ASN A 197 -2.50 -3.86 0.77
CA ASN A 197 -3.14 -5.18 0.71
C ASN A 197 -4.48 -5.22 1.47
N SER A 198 -4.93 -4.09 2.01
CA SER A 198 -6.22 -3.94 2.68
C SER A 198 -7.28 -3.24 1.83
N GLU A 199 -7.00 -3.06 0.55
CA GLU A 199 -7.84 -2.34 -0.41
C GLU A 199 -8.31 -3.26 -1.54
N GLY A 200 -9.45 -2.89 -2.16
CA GLY A 200 -9.92 -3.40 -3.43
C GLY A 200 -9.92 -2.30 -4.49
N TYR A 201 -9.91 -2.67 -5.75
CA TYR A 201 -9.94 -1.78 -6.90
C TYR A 201 -11.01 -2.18 -7.91
#